data_8d3d0187320935be35dd11d369f3b88a
#
_entry.id   8d3d0187320935be35dd11d369f3b88a
#
_cell.length_a   1.000
_cell.length_b   1.000
_cell.length_c   1.000
_cell.angle_alpha   90.00
_cell.angle_beta   90.00
_cell.angle_gamma   90.00
#
_symmetry.space_group_name_H-M   'P 1'
#
loop_
_entity.id
_entity.type
_entity.pdbx_description
1 polymer ?
#
loop_
_entity_poly.entity_id
_entity_poly.type
_entity_poly.pdbx_seq_one_letter_code
_entity_poly.pdbx_strand_id
1 'polypeptide(L)'
;MIFREVLRPPIWVLAFIYFLFLSVVLSVWAAFDNQATLITLALSTMATVWIAHAMKSEITFDGHILRIDQANIEVQYLTNVRVLDKSEMRLLRTRDADPAAYLAIKFWEPQGVRIDLSDPRDKTPYWLITSKRGEEIAALLNR
;
A
#
# COMPACT_ATOMS: atom_id res chain seq x y z
N MET A 1 5.87 18.14 -10.36
CA MET A 1 5.53 16.72 -10.14
C MET A 1 5.92 15.96 -11.40
N ILE A 2 6.97 15.13 -11.29
CA ILE A 2 7.56 14.38 -12.43
C ILE A 2 6.94 12.99 -12.53
N PHE A 3 6.60 12.38 -11.37
CA PHE A 3 6.01 11.06 -11.30
C PHE A 3 4.88 11.04 -10.27
N ARG A 4 3.79 10.34 -10.60
CA ARG A 4 2.69 10.05 -9.70
C ARG A 4 2.11 8.69 -10.00
N GLU A 5 2.02 7.85 -8.99
CA GLU A 5 1.35 6.56 -9.04
C GLU A 5 0.37 6.45 -7.86
N VAL A 6 -0.84 6.00 -8.14
CA VAL A 6 -1.86 5.73 -7.12
C VAL A 6 -2.23 4.25 -7.19
N LEU A 7 -1.85 3.51 -6.16
CA LEU A 7 -2.23 2.11 -5.98
C LEU A 7 -3.59 2.05 -5.29
N ARG A 8 -4.55 1.44 -5.96
CA ARG A 8 -5.90 1.21 -5.42
C ARG A 8 -6.11 -0.27 -5.17
N PRO A 9 -6.88 -0.64 -4.13
CA PRO A 9 -7.26 -2.03 -3.93
C PRO A 9 -8.07 -2.53 -5.14
N PRO A 10 -7.82 -3.76 -5.60
CA PRO A 10 -8.59 -4.35 -6.69
C PRO A 10 -10.03 -4.65 -6.24
N ILE A 11 -10.94 -4.70 -7.20
CA ILE A 11 -12.38 -4.90 -6.93
C ILE A 11 -12.64 -6.22 -6.19
N TRP A 12 -11.88 -7.29 -6.45
CA TRP A 12 -12.06 -8.57 -5.79
C TRP A 12 -11.80 -8.50 -4.26
N VAL A 13 -10.84 -7.67 -3.82
CA VAL A 13 -10.57 -7.45 -2.39
C VAL A 13 -11.76 -6.74 -1.75
N LEU A 14 -12.28 -5.69 -2.38
CA LEU A 14 -13.43 -4.95 -1.89
C LEU A 14 -14.70 -5.81 -1.88
N ALA A 15 -14.90 -6.62 -2.92
CA ALA A 15 -16.01 -7.57 -2.99
C ALA A 15 -15.92 -8.62 -1.89
N PHE A 16 -14.74 -9.12 -1.58
CA PHE A 16 -14.53 -10.07 -0.47
C PHE A 16 -14.82 -9.43 0.89
N ILE A 17 -14.33 -8.22 1.13
CA ILE A 17 -14.61 -7.47 2.36
C ILE A 17 -16.11 -7.22 2.50
N TYR A 18 -16.77 -6.79 1.43
CA TYR A 18 -18.21 -6.57 1.44
C TYR A 18 -19.01 -7.85 1.68
N PHE A 19 -18.58 -8.96 1.11
CA PHE A 19 -19.16 -10.28 1.35
C PHE A 19 -19.11 -10.67 2.85
N LEU A 20 -17.98 -10.40 3.52
CA LEU A 20 -17.87 -10.62 4.97
C LEU A 20 -18.85 -9.73 5.75
N PHE A 21 -18.99 -8.46 5.37
CA PHE A 21 -19.99 -7.57 5.97
C PHE A 21 -21.42 -8.03 5.72
N LEU A 22 -21.73 -8.54 4.52
CA LEU A 22 -23.06 -9.10 4.24
C LEU A 22 -23.37 -10.32 5.11
N SER A 23 -22.37 -11.10 5.50
CA SER A 23 -22.56 -12.21 6.46
C SER A 23 -23.00 -11.68 7.83
N VAL A 24 -22.49 -10.54 8.27
CA VAL A 24 -22.93 -9.86 9.49
C VAL A 24 -24.35 -9.33 9.33
N VAL A 25 -24.68 -8.71 8.21
CA VAL A 25 -26.03 -8.22 7.90
C VAL A 25 -27.04 -9.37 7.95
N LEU A 26 -26.70 -10.51 7.35
CA LEU A 26 -27.54 -11.71 7.37
C LEU A 26 -27.77 -12.23 8.79
N SER A 27 -26.74 -12.21 9.64
CA SER A 27 -26.83 -12.61 11.04
C SER A 27 -27.75 -11.69 11.85
N VAL A 28 -27.66 -10.37 11.60
CA VAL A 28 -28.53 -9.37 12.22
C VAL A 28 -29.97 -9.56 11.75
N TRP A 29 -30.18 -9.80 10.46
CA TRP A 29 -31.51 -10.07 9.92
C TRP A 29 -32.19 -11.30 10.53
N ALA A 30 -31.40 -12.35 10.80
CA ALA A 30 -31.92 -13.57 11.44
C ALA A 30 -32.25 -13.38 12.92
N ALA A 31 -31.64 -12.43 13.62
CA ALA A 31 -31.76 -12.26 15.07
C ALA A 31 -32.60 -11.04 15.50
N PHE A 32 -32.75 -10.05 14.62
CA PHE A 32 -33.35 -8.76 14.92
C PHE A 32 -34.42 -8.37 13.87
N ASP A 33 -34.94 -7.15 13.97
CA ASP A 33 -35.93 -6.60 13.07
C ASP A 33 -35.31 -6.05 11.75
N ASN A 34 -36.19 -5.69 10.82
CA ASN A 34 -35.77 -5.12 9.54
C ASN A 34 -35.08 -3.75 9.68
N GLN A 35 -35.39 -2.98 10.71
CA GLN A 35 -34.77 -1.67 10.93
C GLN A 35 -33.29 -1.85 11.31
N ALA A 36 -32.98 -2.75 12.24
CA ALA A 36 -31.61 -3.08 12.62
C ALA A 36 -30.82 -3.60 11.41
N THR A 37 -31.45 -4.44 10.59
CA THR A 37 -30.82 -4.97 9.36
C THR A 37 -30.47 -3.87 8.37
N LEU A 38 -31.37 -2.92 8.11
CA LEU A 38 -31.10 -1.80 7.19
C LEU A 38 -30.00 -0.88 7.71
N ILE A 39 -29.96 -0.61 9.01
CA ILE A 39 -28.88 0.19 9.62
C ILE A 39 -27.53 -0.53 9.46
N THR A 40 -27.50 -1.83 9.75
CA THR A 40 -26.26 -2.63 9.60
C THR A 40 -25.79 -2.67 8.15
N LEU A 41 -26.70 -2.80 7.18
CA LEU A 41 -26.37 -2.76 5.76
C LEU A 41 -25.77 -1.40 5.36
N ALA A 42 -26.38 -0.29 5.78
CA ALA A 42 -25.87 1.04 5.52
C ALA A 42 -24.48 1.26 6.13
N LEU A 43 -24.27 0.84 7.38
CA LEU A 43 -22.97 0.95 8.05
C LEU A 43 -21.90 0.07 7.36
N SER A 44 -22.26 -1.13 6.93
CA SER A 44 -21.36 -2.05 6.22
C SER A 44 -20.91 -1.48 4.87
N THR A 45 -21.84 -0.86 4.15
CA THR A 45 -21.55 -0.19 2.88
C THR A 45 -20.62 1.01 3.10
N MET A 46 -20.92 1.85 4.09
CA MET A 46 -20.10 2.99 4.46
C MET A 46 -18.69 2.56 4.89
N ALA A 47 -18.58 1.52 5.70
CA ALA A 47 -17.31 0.95 6.13
C ALA A 47 -16.49 0.44 4.94
N THR A 48 -17.11 -0.25 3.99
CA THR A 48 -16.41 -0.74 2.78
C THR A 48 -15.87 0.42 1.93
N VAL A 49 -16.65 1.48 1.73
CA VAL A 49 -16.21 2.68 1.01
C VAL A 49 -15.05 3.35 1.76
N TRP A 50 -15.14 3.48 3.07
CA TRP A 50 -14.07 4.05 3.88
C TRP A 50 -12.78 3.22 3.79
N ILE A 51 -12.88 1.89 3.90
CA ILE A 51 -11.74 0.97 3.74
C ILE A 51 -11.11 1.12 2.35
N ALA A 52 -11.93 1.20 1.30
CA ALA A 52 -11.44 1.41 -0.08
C ALA A 52 -10.60 2.69 -0.21
N HIS A 53 -10.97 3.75 0.50
CA HIS A 53 -10.21 5.00 0.53
C HIS A 53 -8.95 4.88 1.39
N ALA A 54 -9.04 4.26 2.56
CA ALA A 54 -7.91 4.07 3.47
C ALA A 54 -6.82 3.13 2.91
N MET A 55 -7.20 2.19 2.04
CA MET A 55 -6.26 1.25 1.41
C MET A 55 -5.49 1.84 0.23
N LYS A 56 -5.82 3.04 -0.24
CA LYS A 56 -5.04 3.71 -1.30
C LYS A 56 -3.64 4.01 -0.83
N SER A 57 -2.68 3.91 -1.75
CA SER A 57 -1.31 4.34 -1.54
C SER A 57 -0.90 5.25 -2.69
N GLU A 58 -0.23 6.33 -2.38
CA GLU A 58 0.21 7.30 -3.36
C GLU A 58 1.73 7.46 -3.30
N ILE A 59 2.36 7.30 -4.46
CA ILE A 59 3.79 7.53 -4.67
C ILE A 59 3.91 8.77 -5.54
N THR A 60 4.61 9.79 -5.07
CA THR A 60 4.86 11.02 -5.82
C THR A 60 6.33 11.39 -5.79
N PHE A 61 6.81 11.93 -6.92
CA PHE A 61 8.16 12.45 -7.06
C PHE A 61 8.13 13.80 -7.78
N ASP A 62 8.72 14.81 -7.19
CA ASP A 62 8.75 16.17 -7.75
C ASP A 62 10.10 16.57 -8.35
N GLY A 63 11.10 15.70 -8.29
CA GLY A 63 12.47 15.92 -8.75
C GLY A 63 13.46 16.10 -7.60
N HIS A 64 13.00 16.39 -6.40
CA HIS A 64 13.82 16.59 -5.20
C HIS A 64 13.40 15.69 -4.03
N ILE A 65 12.09 15.48 -3.86
CA ILE A 65 11.52 14.73 -2.77
C ILE A 65 10.70 13.58 -3.32
N LEU A 66 11.00 12.38 -2.85
CA LEU A 66 10.17 11.20 -3.01
C LEU A 66 9.21 11.10 -1.82
N ARG A 67 7.92 11.04 -2.10
CA ARG A 67 6.86 10.84 -1.08
C ARG A 67 6.13 9.54 -1.33
N ILE A 68 5.93 8.79 -0.26
CA ILE A 68 5.19 7.53 -0.28
C ILE A 68 4.25 7.53 0.92
N ASP A 69 2.97 7.69 0.65
CA ASP A 69 1.93 7.88 1.66
C ASP A 69 2.27 9.07 2.59
N GLN A 70 2.65 8.81 3.83
CA GLN A 70 3.02 9.84 4.81
C GLN A 70 4.54 10.05 4.92
N ALA A 71 5.34 9.14 4.37
CA ALA A 71 6.79 9.23 4.40
C ALA A 71 7.32 10.08 3.25
N ASN A 72 8.38 10.84 3.51
CA ASN A 72 9.07 11.62 2.48
C ASN A 72 10.57 11.57 2.70
N ILE A 73 11.33 11.60 1.61
CA ILE A 73 12.78 11.64 1.64
C ILE A 73 13.33 12.44 0.46
N GLU A 74 14.41 13.16 0.70
CA GLU A 74 15.11 13.89 -0.34
C GLU A 74 15.99 12.93 -1.16
N VAL A 75 16.06 13.14 -2.47
CA VAL A 75 16.80 12.28 -3.43
C VAL A 75 18.28 12.16 -3.06
N GLN A 76 18.88 13.19 -2.47
CA GLN A 76 20.29 13.16 -2.06
C GLN A 76 20.65 12.04 -1.06
N TYR A 77 19.65 11.51 -0.34
CA TYR A 77 19.82 10.41 0.61
C TYR A 77 19.54 9.03 0.02
N LEU A 78 19.15 8.98 -1.25
CA LEU A 78 18.95 7.72 -1.97
C LEU A 78 20.28 7.24 -2.54
N THR A 79 20.66 6.01 -2.26
CA THR A 79 21.93 5.45 -2.73
C THR A 79 21.76 4.48 -3.88
N ASN A 80 20.72 3.67 -3.86
CA ASN A 80 20.47 2.68 -4.89
C ASN A 80 18.97 2.38 -4.97
N VAL A 81 18.47 2.23 -6.19
CA VAL A 81 17.06 1.89 -6.44
C VAL A 81 17.01 0.64 -7.31
N ARG A 82 16.46 -0.44 -6.77
CA ARG A 82 16.38 -1.73 -7.45
C ARG A 82 14.94 -2.19 -7.60
N VAL A 83 14.56 -2.52 -8.82
CA VAL A 83 13.28 -3.18 -9.11
C VAL A 83 13.33 -4.62 -8.63
N LEU A 84 12.27 -5.05 -7.98
CA LEU A 84 12.13 -6.39 -7.43
C LEU A 84 10.99 -7.13 -8.12
N ASP A 85 11.26 -8.37 -8.47
CA ASP A 85 10.22 -9.28 -8.94
C ASP A 85 9.41 -9.88 -7.78
N LYS A 86 8.41 -10.68 -8.11
CA LYS A 86 7.53 -11.32 -7.12
C LYS A 86 8.29 -12.20 -6.12
N SER A 87 9.33 -12.91 -6.55
CA SER A 87 10.10 -13.82 -5.69
C SER A 87 11.02 -13.05 -4.74
N GLU A 88 11.70 -12.03 -5.23
CA GLU A 88 12.55 -11.14 -4.45
C GLU A 88 11.73 -10.35 -3.41
N MET A 89 10.57 -9.79 -3.80
CA MET A 89 9.65 -9.13 -2.88
C MET A 89 9.19 -10.07 -1.76
N ARG A 90 8.87 -11.33 -2.10
CA ARG A 90 8.47 -12.34 -1.10
C ARG A 90 9.59 -12.61 -0.10
N LEU A 91 10.84 -12.77 -0.55
CA LEU A 91 11.99 -13.02 0.31
C LEU A 91 12.23 -11.86 1.28
N LEU A 92 12.19 -10.62 0.79
CA LEU A 92 12.38 -9.43 1.61
C LEU A 92 11.23 -9.16 2.59
N ARG A 93 10.05 -9.71 2.35
CA ARG A 93 8.92 -9.65 3.28
C ARG A 93 8.98 -10.71 4.37
N THR A 94 9.73 -11.78 4.16
CA THR A 94 9.72 -12.98 5.02
C THR A 94 11.10 -13.26 5.58
N ARG A 95 11.88 -14.09 4.90
CA ARG A 95 13.18 -14.60 5.38
C ARG A 95 14.23 -13.52 5.58
N ASP A 96 14.28 -12.57 4.65
CA ASP A 96 15.32 -11.53 4.61
C ASP A 96 14.76 -10.17 5.09
N ALA A 97 13.66 -10.20 5.86
CA ALA A 97 13.03 -8.99 6.40
C ALA A 97 13.92 -8.30 7.43
N ASP A 98 14.14 -7.00 7.24
CA ASP A 98 14.83 -6.17 8.21
C ASP A 98 13.80 -5.38 9.04
N PRO A 99 13.75 -5.54 10.37
CA PRO A 99 12.82 -4.82 11.23
C PRO A 99 12.98 -3.29 11.20
N ALA A 100 14.17 -2.79 10.81
CA ALA A 100 14.45 -1.37 10.70
C ALA A 100 14.03 -0.77 9.36
N ALA A 101 13.67 -1.59 8.36
CA ALA A 101 13.25 -1.13 7.05
C ALA A 101 11.84 -0.53 7.08
N TYR A 102 11.61 0.50 6.25
CA TYR A 102 10.27 1.03 6.03
C TYR A 102 9.54 0.21 4.97
N LEU A 103 8.36 -0.27 5.31
CA LEU A 103 7.56 -1.16 4.46
C LEU A 103 6.26 -0.48 4.04
N ALA A 104 6.19 -0.02 2.78
CA ALA A 104 4.96 0.47 2.14
C ALA A 104 4.44 -0.58 1.16
N ILE A 105 4.02 -1.73 1.69
CA ILE A 105 3.67 -2.92 0.92
C ILE A 105 2.15 -3.05 0.85
N LYS A 106 1.64 -3.32 -0.36
CA LYS A 106 0.25 -3.70 -0.60
C LYS A 106 0.22 -5.18 -1.02
N PHE A 107 -0.55 -6.00 -0.31
CA PHE A 107 -0.56 -7.46 -0.48
C PHE A 107 -1.09 -7.93 -1.85
N TRP A 108 -1.87 -7.08 -2.52
CA TRP A 108 -2.43 -7.37 -3.84
C TRP A 108 -1.48 -7.05 -5.00
N GLU A 109 -0.36 -6.38 -4.72
CA GLU A 109 0.65 -6.07 -5.73
C GLU A 109 1.92 -6.90 -5.47
N PRO A 110 2.28 -7.81 -6.38
CA PRO A 110 3.41 -8.71 -6.16
C PRO A 110 4.77 -8.08 -6.42
N GLN A 111 4.82 -7.00 -7.21
CA GLN A 111 6.06 -6.35 -7.62
C GLN A 111 6.33 -5.10 -6.82
N GLY A 112 7.59 -4.68 -6.78
CA GLY A 112 7.94 -3.46 -6.07
C GLY A 112 9.36 -2.99 -6.33
N VAL A 113 9.77 -2.05 -5.50
CA VAL A 113 11.09 -1.42 -5.58
C VAL A 113 11.69 -1.38 -4.19
N ARG A 114 12.98 -1.70 -4.10
CA ARG A 114 13.81 -1.44 -2.93
C ARG A 114 14.61 -0.17 -3.17
N ILE A 115 14.54 0.73 -2.22
CA ILE A 115 15.28 1.99 -2.23
C ILE A 115 16.19 2.02 -1.03
N ASP A 116 17.49 1.89 -1.26
CA ASP A 116 18.48 1.96 -0.20
C ASP A 116 18.76 3.41 0.20
N LEU A 117 18.87 3.66 1.49
CA LEU A 117 18.99 4.99 2.08
C LEU A 117 20.34 5.18 2.76
N SER A 118 20.80 6.44 2.78
CA SER A 118 21.97 6.86 3.53
C SER A 118 21.76 8.23 4.17
N ASP A 119 20.67 8.38 4.93
CA ASP A 119 20.40 9.57 5.73
C ASP A 119 21.05 9.42 7.12
N PRO A 120 22.03 10.27 7.51
CA PRO A 120 22.66 10.18 8.82
C PRO A 120 21.69 10.47 9.98
N ARG A 121 20.53 11.05 9.72
CA ARG A 121 19.48 11.39 10.71
C ARG A 121 18.49 10.24 10.92
N ASP A 122 18.44 9.28 9.98
CA ASP A 122 17.48 8.17 10.00
C ASP A 122 18.24 6.83 9.89
N LYS A 123 17.99 5.93 10.83
CA LYS A 123 18.60 4.60 10.85
C LYS A 123 17.94 3.59 9.91
N THR A 124 16.90 4.01 9.17
CA THR A 124 16.19 3.16 8.21
C THR A 124 17.13 2.76 7.07
N PRO A 125 17.45 1.47 6.89
CA PRO A 125 18.42 1.03 5.89
C PRO A 125 17.88 1.12 4.47
N TYR A 126 16.60 0.82 4.27
CA TYR A 126 15.95 0.87 2.97
C TYR A 126 14.43 1.02 3.10
N TRP A 127 13.81 1.48 2.03
CA TRP A 127 12.36 1.43 1.83
C TRP A 127 12.01 0.30 0.88
N LEU A 128 11.02 -0.50 1.24
CA LEU A 128 10.44 -1.53 0.39
C LEU A 128 9.02 -1.13 0.03
N ILE A 129 8.79 -0.81 -1.22
CA ILE A 129 7.52 -0.29 -1.72
C ILE A 129 6.95 -1.17 -2.81
N THR A 130 5.64 -1.33 -2.84
CA THR A 130 4.95 -1.94 -3.98
C THR A 130 4.68 -0.90 -5.05
N SER A 131 4.95 -1.24 -6.30
CA SER A 131 4.71 -0.38 -7.46
C SER A 131 4.48 -1.25 -8.70
N LYS A 132 3.56 -0.81 -9.56
CA LYS A 132 3.36 -1.38 -10.91
C LYS A 132 4.31 -0.77 -11.94
N ARG A 133 4.88 0.39 -11.61
CA ARG A 133 5.77 1.17 -12.47
C ARG A 133 7.18 1.28 -11.88
N GLY A 134 7.65 0.18 -11.26
CA GLY A 134 8.94 0.15 -10.57
C GLY A 134 10.13 0.50 -11.47
N GLU A 135 10.13 0.07 -12.73
CA GLU A 135 11.20 0.40 -13.70
C GLU A 135 11.29 1.91 -13.97
N GLU A 136 10.14 2.57 -14.07
CA GLU A 136 10.10 4.01 -14.27
C GLU A 136 10.60 4.78 -13.04
N ILE A 137 10.21 4.35 -11.85
CA ILE A 137 10.73 4.91 -10.59
C ILE A 137 12.26 4.73 -10.54
N ALA A 138 12.76 3.53 -10.82
CA ALA A 138 14.19 3.25 -10.81
C ALA A 138 14.95 4.08 -11.85
N ALA A 139 14.41 4.24 -13.04
CA ALA A 139 15.01 5.07 -14.09
C ALA A 139 15.06 6.57 -13.72
N LEU A 140 14.08 7.05 -12.97
CA LEU A 140 14.02 8.46 -12.53
C LEU A 140 14.96 8.74 -11.36
N LEU A 141 15.12 7.79 -10.43
CA LEU A 141 15.88 7.98 -9.20
C LEU A 141 17.36 7.57 -9.30
N ASN A 142 17.74 6.74 -10.27
CA ASN A 142 19.14 6.35 -10.53
C ASN A 142 19.87 7.29 -11.52
N ARG A 143 19.29 8.47 -11.82
CA ARG A 143 19.90 9.47 -12.73
C ARG A 143 20.91 10.34 -12.03
#